data_14dd1a6100071c0308a15c49da703f46
#
_entry.id   14dd1a6100071c0308a15c49da703f46
#
_cell.length_a   1.000
_cell.length_b   1.000
_cell.length_c   1.000
_cell.angle_alpha   90.00
_cell.angle_beta   90.00
_cell.angle_gamma   90.00
#
_symmetry.space_group_name_H-M   'P 1'
#
loop_
_entity.id
_entity.type
_entity.pdbx_description
1 polymer ?
#
loop_
_entity_poly.entity_id
_entity_poly.type
_entity_poly.pdbx_seq_one_letter_code
_entity_poly.pdbx_strand_id
1 'polypeptide(L)'
;MLKKGYLAAIIIFSLFIIAACSSKSSEEQIHDHLEEAIELEEDYETHQQEIQELEQQEQDIYSQIVELDMEQFEEIQQLSDEAISVVEQKQEKLVEERESIESSQEEFGEIESIISDLEDDNVQQEAENMYDIMGERYTTYFDLNDTYQASVDQEKELYEMLQLEEIEQDEVTNHLEALNENYESIIALNESFNQLTADYNEAKRTFYEDSDLNVSYNDESDSEAAE
;
A
#
# COMPACT_ATOMS: atom_id res chain seq x y z
N MET A 1 86.26 34.92 11.85
CA MET A 1 84.86 35.38 11.96
C MET A 1 83.97 34.20 11.54
N LEU A 2 83.37 33.50 12.49
CA LEU A 2 82.55 32.36 12.25
C LEU A 2 81.13 32.83 11.87
N LYS A 3 80.62 32.40 10.72
CA LYS A 3 79.17 32.52 10.41
C LYS A 3 78.47 31.21 10.73
N LYS A 4 77.64 31.28 11.76
CA LYS A 4 76.77 30.21 12.19
C LYS A 4 75.59 30.06 11.13
N GLY A 5 75.59 28.93 10.47
CA GLY A 5 74.42 28.54 9.62
C GLY A 5 73.40 27.82 10.49
N TYR A 6 72.18 28.36 10.56
CA TYR A 6 71.03 27.66 11.17
C TYR A 6 70.41 26.72 10.18
N LEU A 7 70.48 25.41 10.46
CA LEU A 7 69.72 24.41 9.77
C LEU A 7 68.28 24.46 10.33
N ALA A 8 67.33 24.95 9.53
CA ALA A 8 65.93 24.87 9.84
C ALA A 8 65.41 23.50 9.38
N ALA A 9 65.17 22.61 10.32
CA ALA A 9 64.49 21.35 10.07
C ALA A 9 63.00 21.62 9.88
N ILE A 10 62.51 21.52 8.65
CA ILE A 10 61.09 21.57 8.34
C ILE A 10 60.51 20.19 8.64
N ILE A 11 59.81 20.07 9.79
CA ILE A 11 58.97 18.92 10.11
C ILE A 11 57.67 19.05 9.30
N ILE A 12 57.58 18.32 8.22
CA ILE A 12 56.31 18.15 7.49
C ILE A 12 55.41 17.24 8.31
N PHE A 13 54.52 17.87 9.07
CA PHE A 13 53.43 17.17 9.77
C PHE A 13 52.35 16.81 8.72
N SER A 14 52.46 15.59 8.18
CA SER A 14 51.42 15.03 7.32
C SER A 14 50.18 14.77 8.18
N LEU A 15 49.20 15.71 8.14
CA LEU A 15 47.85 15.47 8.61
C LEU A 15 47.23 14.41 7.67
N PHE A 16 47.22 13.17 8.12
CA PHE A 16 46.28 12.18 7.59
C PHE A 16 44.88 12.64 8.03
N ILE A 17 44.18 13.34 7.14
CA ILE A 17 42.72 13.47 7.22
C ILE A 17 42.21 12.07 6.90
N ILE A 18 41.93 11.28 7.93
CA ILE A 18 41.06 10.12 7.82
C ILE A 18 39.69 10.75 7.57
N ALA A 19 39.30 10.88 6.28
CA ALA A 19 37.94 10.98 5.92
C ALA A 19 37.32 9.61 6.31
N ALA A 20 36.80 9.54 7.54
CA ALA A 20 35.84 8.54 7.89
C ALA A 20 34.64 8.80 6.95
N CYS A 21 34.60 8.12 5.81
CA CYS A 21 33.32 7.84 5.16
C CYS A 21 32.59 6.98 6.20
N SER A 22 31.72 7.61 6.99
CA SER A 22 30.70 6.91 7.72
C SER A 22 29.76 6.39 6.62
N SER A 23 30.03 5.19 6.11
CA SER A 23 29.01 4.43 5.42
C SER A 23 27.91 4.18 6.44
N LYS A 24 26.65 4.41 6.09
CA LYS A 24 25.51 4.05 6.93
C LYS A 24 25.66 2.58 7.34
N SER A 25 25.25 2.24 8.56
CA SER A 25 25.17 0.83 8.96
C SER A 25 24.09 0.11 8.14
N SER A 26 24.07 -1.22 8.18
CA SER A 26 23.05 -2.01 7.48
C SER A 26 21.66 -1.69 8.05
N GLU A 27 21.56 -1.51 9.37
CA GLU A 27 20.30 -1.11 10.03
C GLU A 27 19.80 0.27 9.58
N GLU A 28 20.73 1.26 9.47
CA GLU A 28 20.38 2.59 8.95
C GLU A 28 19.96 2.56 7.49
N GLN A 29 20.53 1.67 6.68
CA GLN A 29 20.12 1.50 5.27
C GLN A 29 18.74 0.86 5.17
N ILE A 30 18.48 -0.20 5.97
CA ILE A 30 17.15 -0.81 6.05
C ILE A 30 16.12 0.24 6.46
N HIS A 31 16.39 1.03 7.50
CA HIS A 31 15.50 2.10 7.93
C HIS A 31 15.16 3.09 6.81
N ASP A 32 16.15 3.54 6.03
CA ASP A 32 15.91 4.46 4.92
C ASP A 32 14.95 3.88 3.88
N HIS A 33 15.15 2.61 3.49
CA HIS A 33 14.26 1.93 2.53
C HIS A 33 12.84 1.73 3.08
N LEU A 34 12.72 1.45 4.39
CA LEU A 34 11.40 1.35 5.05
C LEU A 34 10.65 2.67 5.04
N GLU A 35 11.32 3.79 5.30
CA GLU A 35 10.71 5.12 5.27
C GLU A 35 10.33 5.52 3.84
N GLU A 36 11.18 5.24 2.84
CA GLU A 36 10.87 5.52 1.44
C GLU A 36 9.70 4.66 0.94
N ALA A 37 9.62 3.40 1.35
CA ALA A 37 8.49 2.54 1.02
C ALA A 37 7.17 3.07 1.60
N ILE A 38 7.18 3.62 2.82
CA ILE A 38 6.01 4.26 3.45
C ILE A 38 5.62 5.54 2.69
N GLU A 39 6.59 6.38 2.30
CA GLU A 39 6.32 7.59 1.51
C GLU A 39 5.64 7.25 0.18
N LEU A 40 5.97 6.11 -0.44
CA LEU A 40 5.34 5.63 -1.67
C LEU A 40 3.89 5.14 -1.47
N GLU A 41 3.50 4.82 -0.24
CA GLU A 41 2.11 4.48 0.14
C GLU A 41 1.30 5.70 0.64
N GLU A 42 1.86 6.92 0.67
CA GLU A 42 1.19 8.10 1.26
C GLU A 42 -0.18 8.41 0.61
N ASP A 43 -0.32 8.16 -0.70
CA ASP A 43 -1.58 8.39 -1.42
C ASP A 43 -2.62 7.27 -1.20
N TYR A 44 -2.26 6.14 -0.58
CA TYR A 44 -3.15 4.99 -0.35
C TYR A 44 -4.43 5.38 0.41
N GLU A 45 -4.29 6.07 1.55
CA GLU A 45 -5.46 6.51 2.34
C GLU A 45 -6.38 7.44 1.56
N THR A 46 -5.80 8.33 0.73
CA THR A 46 -6.56 9.25 -0.11
C THR A 46 -7.37 8.48 -1.14
N HIS A 47 -6.76 7.50 -1.80
CA HIS A 47 -7.47 6.66 -2.79
C HIS A 47 -8.57 5.83 -2.13
N GLN A 48 -8.34 5.27 -0.94
CA GLN A 48 -9.35 4.54 -0.17
C GLN A 48 -10.55 5.42 0.20
N GLN A 49 -10.33 6.67 0.60
CA GLN A 49 -11.41 7.61 0.88
C GLN A 49 -12.21 7.96 -0.39
N GLU A 50 -11.52 8.22 -1.51
CA GLU A 50 -12.17 8.48 -2.80
C GLU A 50 -12.99 7.28 -3.30
N ILE A 51 -12.48 6.04 -3.14
CA ILE A 51 -13.20 4.82 -3.46
C ILE A 51 -14.46 4.70 -2.60
N GLN A 52 -14.38 4.94 -1.30
CA GLN A 52 -15.52 4.90 -0.38
C GLN A 52 -16.60 5.95 -0.73
N GLU A 53 -16.20 7.15 -1.15
CA GLU A 53 -17.14 8.17 -1.62
C GLU A 53 -17.84 7.74 -2.90
N LEU A 54 -17.12 7.10 -3.84
CA LEU A 54 -17.69 6.57 -5.09
C LEU A 54 -18.64 5.39 -4.80
N GLU A 55 -18.32 4.50 -3.87
CA GLU A 55 -19.22 3.42 -3.42
C GLU A 55 -20.53 3.95 -2.85
N GLN A 56 -20.46 4.98 -2.02
CA GLN A 56 -21.66 5.60 -1.48
C GLN A 56 -22.51 6.24 -2.59
N GLN A 57 -21.88 6.90 -3.55
CA GLN A 57 -22.57 7.50 -4.68
C GLN A 57 -23.24 6.42 -5.55
N GLU A 58 -22.54 5.33 -5.83
CA GLU A 58 -23.09 4.19 -6.58
C GLU A 58 -24.27 3.56 -5.86
N GLN A 59 -24.18 3.35 -4.55
CA GLN A 59 -25.25 2.81 -3.73
C GLN A 59 -26.49 3.69 -3.75
N ASP A 60 -26.33 5.02 -3.74
CA ASP A 60 -27.42 5.98 -3.81
C ASP A 60 -28.11 5.91 -5.19
N ILE A 61 -27.37 5.75 -6.28
CA ILE A 61 -27.90 5.57 -7.63
C ILE A 61 -28.64 4.23 -7.73
N TYR A 62 -28.04 3.14 -7.28
CA TYR A 62 -28.68 1.82 -7.29
C TYR A 62 -29.99 1.82 -6.50
N SER A 63 -30.03 2.49 -5.36
CA SER A 63 -31.24 2.65 -4.54
C SER A 63 -32.36 3.34 -5.30
N GLN A 64 -32.04 4.33 -6.13
CA GLN A 64 -33.03 5.00 -6.98
C GLN A 64 -33.51 4.05 -8.10
N ILE A 65 -32.64 3.30 -8.74
CA ILE A 65 -33.01 2.35 -9.81
C ILE A 65 -34.01 1.31 -9.29
N VAL A 66 -33.77 0.74 -8.10
CA VAL A 66 -34.65 -0.32 -7.56
C VAL A 66 -36.04 0.17 -7.11
N GLU A 67 -36.23 1.48 -6.99
CA GLU A 67 -37.55 2.10 -6.70
C GLU A 67 -38.40 2.33 -7.97
N LEU A 68 -37.78 2.24 -9.16
CA LEU A 68 -38.44 2.48 -10.45
C LEU A 68 -39.12 1.20 -10.97
N ASP A 69 -40.12 1.41 -11.84
CA ASP A 69 -40.77 0.33 -12.58
C ASP A 69 -40.50 0.47 -14.09
N MET A 70 -40.91 -0.53 -14.87
CA MET A 70 -40.70 -0.55 -16.33
C MET A 70 -41.40 0.57 -17.09
N GLU A 71 -42.35 1.29 -16.50
CA GLU A 71 -42.94 2.49 -17.12
C GLU A 71 -41.93 3.65 -17.13
N GLN A 72 -40.93 3.58 -16.28
CA GLN A 72 -39.85 4.58 -16.10
C GLN A 72 -38.51 4.10 -16.71
N PHE A 73 -38.54 3.22 -17.71
CA PHE A 73 -37.36 2.61 -18.28
C PHE A 73 -36.29 3.60 -18.79
N GLU A 74 -36.71 4.75 -19.36
CA GLU A 74 -35.77 5.82 -19.77
C GLU A 74 -35.00 6.38 -18.57
N GLU A 75 -35.61 6.44 -17.40
CA GLU A 75 -34.98 6.92 -16.16
C GLU A 75 -34.01 5.85 -15.61
N ILE A 76 -34.37 4.55 -15.68
CA ILE A 76 -33.49 3.43 -15.38
C ILE A 76 -32.23 3.49 -16.23
N GLN A 77 -32.35 3.72 -17.53
CA GLN A 77 -31.19 3.83 -18.44
C GLN A 77 -30.30 5.00 -18.08
N GLN A 78 -30.85 6.17 -17.75
CA GLN A 78 -30.05 7.35 -17.37
C GLN A 78 -29.28 7.12 -16.07
N LEU A 79 -29.94 6.53 -15.06
CA LEU A 79 -29.28 6.22 -13.78
C LEU A 79 -28.22 5.13 -13.95
N SER A 80 -28.47 4.13 -14.81
CA SER A 80 -27.47 3.10 -15.13
C SER A 80 -26.24 3.68 -15.83
N ASP A 81 -26.40 4.64 -16.75
CA ASP A 81 -25.29 5.36 -17.36
C ASP A 81 -24.49 6.18 -16.32
N GLU A 82 -25.17 6.80 -15.35
CA GLU A 82 -24.53 7.52 -14.25
C GLU A 82 -23.76 6.56 -13.35
N ALA A 83 -24.35 5.41 -12.98
CA ALA A 83 -23.67 4.39 -12.19
C ALA A 83 -22.44 3.83 -12.91
N ILE A 84 -22.51 3.53 -14.20
CA ILE A 84 -21.34 3.11 -15.00
C ILE A 84 -20.21 4.13 -14.92
N SER A 85 -20.53 5.41 -15.02
CA SER A 85 -19.52 6.48 -14.88
C SER A 85 -18.85 6.50 -13.51
N VAL A 86 -19.59 6.22 -12.43
CA VAL A 86 -19.05 6.13 -11.06
C VAL A 86 -18.17 4.89 -10.92
N VAL A 87 -18.63 3.75 -11.44
CA VAL A 87 -17.87 2.49 -11.44
C VAL A 87 -16.55 2.62 -12.22
N GLU A 88 -16.53 3.32 -13.35
CA GLU A 88 -15.31 3.60 -14.12
C GLU A 88 -14.33 4.47 -13.34
N GLN A 89 -14.80 5.48 -12.59
CA GLN A 89 -13.94 6.29 -11.72
C GLN A 89 -13.36 5.45 -10.56
N LYS A 90 -14.17 4.55 -9.98
CA LYS A 90 -13.71 3.62 -8.95
C LYS A 90 -12.60 2.70 -9.47
N GLN A 91 -12.75 2.19 -10.71
CA GLN A 91 -11.72 1.39 -11.37
C GLN A 91 -10.40 2.15 -11.56
N GLU A 92 -10.47 3.43 -11.97
CA GLU A 92 -9.28 4.28 -12.10
C GLU A 92 -8.55 4.43 -10.75
N LYS A 93 -9.29 4.62 -9.65
CA LYS A 93 -8.70 4.75 -8.30
C LYS A 93 -8.05 3.45 -7.81
N LEU A 94 -8.64 2.31 -8.08
CA LEU A 94 -8.04 1.00 -7.77
C LEU A 94 -6.73 0.76 -8.53
N VAL A 95 -6.60 1.28 -9.75
CA VAL A 95 -5.35 1.21 -10.53
C VAL A 95 -4.29 2.14 -9.94
N GLU A 96 -4.64 3.40 -9.62
CA GLU A 96 -3.72 4.37 -9.01
C GLU A 96 -3.18 3.86 -7.66
N GLU A 97 -4.07 3.32 -6.82
CA GLU A 97 -3.70 2.70 -5.54
C GLU A 97 -2.73 1.54 -5.73
N ARG A 98 -3.02 0.65 -6.69
CA ARG A 98 -2.16 -0.49 -7.01
C ARG A 98 -0.76 -0.06 -7.43
N GLU A 99 -0.63 0.96 -8.29
CA GLU A 99 0.66 1.48 -8.74
C GLU A 99 1.51 2.03 -7.57
N SER A 100 0.86 2.66 -6.59
CA SER A 100 1.50 3.12 -5.35
C SER A 100 2.08 1.95 -4.55
N ILE A 101 1.28 0.91 -4.30
CA ILE A 101 1.70 -0.27 -3.55
C ILE A 101 2.77 -1.11 -4.30
N GLU A 102 2.70 -1.21 -5.64
CA GLU A 102 3.74 -1.84 -6.45
C GLU A 102 5.07 -1.10 -6.31
N SER A 103 5.06 0.23 -6.31
CA SER A 103 6.26 1.04 -6.12
C SER A 103 6.85 0.86 -4.71
N SER A 104 6.00 0.83 -3.69
CA SER A 104 6.41 0.55 -2.31
C SER A 104 7.02 -0.86 -2.18
N GLN A 105 6.43 -1.87 -2.81
CA GLN A 105 6.97 -3.23 -2.80
C GLN A 105 8.35 -3.33 -3.45
N GLU A 106 8.57 -2.62 -4.58
CA GLU A 106 9.87 -2.58 -5.25
C GLU A 106 10.94 -1.97 -4.33
N GLU A 107 10.65 -0.85 -3.68
CA GLU A 107 11.56 -0.18 -2.75
C GLU A 107 11.84 -1.03 -1.52
N PHE A 108 10.79 -1.60 -0.91
CA PHE A 108 10.92 -2.50 0.23
C PHE A 108 11.78 -3.74 -0.10
N GLY A 109 11.68 -4.25 -1.32
CA GLY A 109 12.46 -5.40 -1.79
C GLY A 109 13.99 -5.20 -1.74
N GLU A 110 14.47 -3.95 -1.81
CA GLU A 110 15.90 -3.64 -1.74
C GLU A 110 16.55 -4.05 -0.40
N ILE A 111 15.77 -4.14 0.69
CA ILE A 111 16.29 -4.55 1.99
C ILE A 111 16.71 -6.02 2.05
N GLU A 112 16.21 -6.90 1.19
CA GLU A 112 16.53 -8.34 1.20
C GLU A 112 18.04 -8.57 1.16
N SER A 113 18.74 -7.84 0.31
CA SER A 113 20.19 -7.97 0.16
C SER A 113 20.95 -7.40 1.37
N ILE A 114 20.38 -6.41 2.09
CA ILE A 114 21.00 -5.74 3.22
C ILE A 114 20.85 -6.56 4.51
N ILE A 115 19.74 -7.29 4.65
CA ILE A 115 19.48 -8.16 5.82
C ILE A 115 20.64 -9.14 6.04
N SER A 116 21.20 -9.70 4.96
CA SER A 116 22.33 -10.64 5.06
C SER A 116 23.65 -10.00 5.55
N ASP A 117 23.75 -8.67 5.54
CA ASP A 117 24.93 -7.90 5.99
C ASP A 117 24.82 -7.42 7.43
N LEU A 118 23.72 -7.75 8.14
CA LEU A 118 23.56 -7.47 9.56
C LEU A 118 24.53 -8.33 10.38
N GLU A 119 25.23 -7.71 11.35
CA GLU A 119 26.27 -8.37 12.15
C GLU A 119 25.71 -9.16 13.34
N ASP A 120 24.57 -8.75 13.88
CA ASP A 120 23.92 -9.41 15.01
C ASP A 120 22.88 -10.41 14.52
N ASP A 121 23.04 -11.68 14.89
CA ASP A 121 22.17 -12.79 14.47
C ASP A 121 20.70 -12.59 14.91
N ASN A 122 20.46 -11.91 16.05
CA ASN A 122 19.11 -11.65 16.55
C ASN A 122 18.43 -10.54 15.72
N VAL A 123 19.15 -9.44 15.47
CA VAL A 123 18.68 -8.34 14.62
C VAL A 123 18.40 -8.83 13.20
N GLN A 124 19.25 -9.70 12.68
CA GLN A 124 19.03 -10.33 11.37
C GLN A 124 17.74 -11.16 11.35
N GLN A 125 17.49 -11.97 12.39
CA GLN A 125 16.27 -12.78 12.47
C GLN A 125 15.01 -11.92 12.56
N GLU A 126 15.03 -10.81 13.30
CA GLU A 126 13.89 -9.88 13.38
C GLU A 126 13.65 -9.16 12.04
N ALA A 127 14.73 -8.79 11.34
CA ALA A 127 14.61 -8.21 9.99
C ALA A 127 14.03 -9.20 8.98
N GLU A 128 14.46 -10.48 9.01
CA GLU A 128 13.91 -11.54 8.17
C GLU A 128 12.40 -11.75 8.45
N ASN A 129 12.01 -11.78 9.74
CA ASN A 129 10.61 -11.92 10.14
C ASN A 129 9.76 -10.74 9.65
N MET A 130 10.25 -9.52 9.80
CA MET A 130 9.58 -8.31 9.30
C MET A 130 9.43 -8.36 7.77
N TYR A 131 10.47 -8.77 7.06
CA TYR A 131 10.47 -8.90 5.60
C TYR A 131 9.43 -9.90 5.10
N ASP A 132 9.35 -11.07 5.74
CA ASP A 132 8.40 -12.12 5.39
C ASP A 132 6.95 -11.66 5.59
N ILE A 133 6.64 -11.03 6.74
CA ILE A 133 5.29 -10.51 7.03
C ILE A 133 4.88 -9.45 6.01
N MET A 134 5.77 -8.51 5.66
CA MET A 134 5.47 -7.50 4.67
C MET A 134 5.26 -8.10 3.27
N GLY A 135 6.02 -9.13 2.92
CA GLY A 135 5.81 -9.88 1.68
C GLY A 135 4.43 -10.54 1.60
N GLU A 136 3.94 -11.10 2.73
CA GLU A 136 2.58 -11.63 2.83
C GLU A 136 1.53 -10.51 2.75
N ARG A 137 1.78 -9.34 3.35
CA ARG A 137 0.91 -8.16 3.27
C ARG A 137 0.75 -7.68 1.82
N TYR A 138 1.84 -7.53 1.06
CA TYR A 138 1.77 -7.15 -0.35
C TYR A 138 1.00 -8.19 -1.18
N THR A 139 1.25 -9.47 -0.97
CA THR A 139 0.54 -10.55 -1.68
C THR A 139 -0.96 -10.47 -1.41
N THR A 140 -1.35 -10.30 -0.14
CA THR A 140 -2.76 -10.18 0.26
C THR A 140 -3.41 -8.91 -0.32
N TYR A 141 -2.68 -7.80 -0.38
CA TYR A 141 -3.16 -6.58 -1.03
C TYR A 141 -3.44 -6.80 -2.52
N PHE A 142 -2.54 -7.46 -3.26
CA PHE A 142 -2.77 -7.71 -4.68
C PHE A 142 -3.95 -8.64 -4.93
N ASP A 143 -4.15 -9.65 -4.10
CA ASP A 143 -5.33 -10.53 -4.15
C ASP A 143 -6.61 -9.72 -3.86
N LEU A 144 -6.57 -8.80 -2.90
CA LEU A 144 -7.67 -7.88 -2.57
C LEU A 144 -7.99 -6.96 -3.76
N ASN A 145 -6.99 -6.30 -4.32
CA ASN A 145 -7.16 -5.39 -5.44
C ASN A 145 -7.68 -6.12 -6.69
N ASP A 146 -7.16 -7.30 -7.02
CA ASP A 146 -7.62 -8.13 -8.14
C ASP A 146 -9.10 -8.55 -7.97
N THR A 147 -9.49 -8.93 -6.74
CA THR A 147 -10.88 -9.30 -6.42
C THR A 147 -11.80 -8.08 -6.51
N TYR A 148 -11.33 -6.92 -6.06
CA TYR A 148 -12.08 -5.68 -6.14
C TYR A 148 -12.27 -5.23 -7.60
N GLN A 149 -11.24 -5.27 -8.43
CA GLN A 149 -11.37 -4.97 -9.86
C GLN A 149 -12.35 -5.91 -10.56
N ALA A 150 -12.36 -7.20 -10.21
CA ALA A 150 -13.34 -8.15 -10.72
C ALA A 150 -14.79 -7.79 -10.28
N SER A 151 -14.97 -7.27 -9.06
CA SER A 151 -16.29 -6.79 -8.61
C SER A 151 -16.73 -5.55 -9.39
N VAL A 152 -15.83 -4.60 -9.61
CA VAL A 152 -16.11 -3.38 -10.39
C VAL A 152 -16.51 -3.70 -11.83
N ASP A 153 -15.86 -4.68 -12.47
CA ASP A 153 -16.24 -5.16 -13.79
C ASP A 153 -17.67 -5.78 -13.78
N GLN A 154 -18.00 -6.55 -12.74
CA GLN A 154 -19.35 -7.13 -12.59
C GLN A 154 -20.40 -6.07 -12.27
N GLU A 155 -20.11 -5.05 -11.46
CA GLU A 155 -21.00 -3.93 -11.22
C GLU A 155 -21.33 -3.21 -12.52
N LYS A 156 -20.32 -2.95 -13.37
CA LYS A 156 -20.54 -2.37 -14.69
C LYS A 156 -21.45 -3.24 -15.57
N GLU A 157 -21.18 -4.55 -15.62
CA GLU A 157 -22.03 -5.49 -16.36
C GLU A 157 -23.47 -5.47 -15.83
N LEU A 158 -23.69 -5.38 -14.51
CA LEU A 158 -25.03 -5.26 -13.94
C LEU A 158 -25.77 -4.03 -14.47
N TYR A 159 -25.14 -2.86 -14.48
CA TYR A 159 -25.77 -1.64 -14.99
C TYR A 159 -25.99 -1.68 -16.50
N GLU A 160 -25.11 -2.32 -17.27
CA GLU A 160 -25.33 -2.58 -18.70
C GLU A 160 -26.53 -3.52 -18.92
N MET A 161 -26.69 -4.55 -18.09
CA MET A 161 -27.86 -5.43 -18.13
C MET A 161 -29.16 -4.70 -17.83
N LEU A 162 -29.17 -3.77 -16.85
CA LEU A 162 -30.35 -2.99 -16.48
C LEU A 162 -30.81 -2.02 -17.58
N GLN A 163 -29.98 -1.75 -18.58
CA GLN A 163 -30.36 -0.97 -19.78
C GLN A 163 -31.03 -1.76 -20.88
N LEU A 164 -31.25 -3.06 -20.71
CA LEU A 164 -31.91 -3.92 -21.69
C LEU A 164 -33.44 -3.93 -21.47
N GLU A 165 -34.21 -3.72 -22.53
CA GLU A 165 -35.68 -3.78 -22.44
C GLU A 165 -36.21 -5.20 -22.09
N GLU A 166 -35.46 -6.23 -22.50
CA GLU A 166 -35.81 -7.63 -22.23
C GLU A 166 -34.61 -8.28 -21.53
N ILE A 167 -34.72 -8.45 -20.22
CA ILE A 167 -33.74 -9.14 -19.37
C ILE A 167 -34.43 -10.28 -18.63
N GLU A 168 -33.79 -11.45 -18.57
CA GLU A 168 -34.31 -12.56 -17.79
C GLU A 168 -33.96 -12.38 -16.30
N GLN A 169 -34.98 -12.48 -15.43
CA GLN A 169 -34.78 -12.32 -13.98
C GLN A 169 -33.72 -13.26 -13.45
N ASP A 170 -33.60 -14.48 -13.96
CA ASP A 170 -32.62 -15.46 -13.52
C ASP A 170 -31.19 -15.02 -13.86
N GLU A 171 -30.95 -14.28 -14.96
CA GLU A 171 -29.63 -13.74 -15.32
C GLU A 171 -29.18 -12.69 -14.30
N VAL A 172 -30.07 -11.74 -13.99
CA VAL A 172 -29.77 -10.70 -12.97
C VAL A 172 -29.52 -11.35 -11.60
N THR A 173 -30.33 -12.33 -11.22
CA THR A 173 -30.19 -13.01 -9.92
C THR A 173 -28.83 -13.72 -9.82
N ASN A 174 -28.45 -14.48 -10.85
CA ASN A 174 -27.17 -15.19 -10.86
C ASN A 174 -25.98 -14.21 -10.85
N HIS A 175 -26.12 -13.07 -11.53
CA HIS A 175 -25.08 -12.04 -11.55
C HIS A 175 -24.90 -11.39 -10.17
N LEU A 176 -26.01 -11.04 -9.49
CA LEU A 176 -25.98 -10.50 -8.13
C LEU A 176 -25.42 -11.51 -7.11
N GLU A 177 -25.70 -12.82 -7.29
CA GLU A 177 -25.10 -13.85 -6.44
C GLU A 177 -23.59 -13.90 -6.61
N ALA A 178 -23.06 -13.85 -7.83
CA ALA A 178 -21.62 -13.82 -8.10
C ALA A 178 -20.95 -12.54 -7.56
N LEU A 179 -21.60 -11.40 -7.69
CA LEU A 179 -21.13 -10.13 -7.14
C LEU A 179 -21.06 -10.16 -5.61
N ASN A 180 -22.07 -10.74 -4.94
CA ASN A 180 -22.05 -10.90 -3.50
C ASN A 180 -20.93 -11.85 -3.01
N GLU A 181 -20.60 -12.92 -3.75
CA GLU A 181 -19.48 -13.80 -3.43
C GLU A 181 -18.13 -13.04 -3.50
N ASN A 182 -17.96 -12.12 -4.46
CA ASN A 182 -16.79 -11.27 -4.52
C ASN A 182 -16.71 -10.29 -3.34
N TYR A 183 -17.82 -9.67 -2.95
CA TYR A 183 -17.85 -8.79 -1.78
C TYR A 183 -17.50 -9.52 -0.47
N GLU A 184 -17.98 -10.75 -0.28
CA GLU A 184 -17.58 -11.57 0.86
C GLU A 184 -16.06 -11.86 0.84
N SER A 185 -15.49 -12.08 -0.34
CA SER A 185 -14.05 -12.30 -0.51
C SER A 185 -13.24 -11.03 -0.24
N ILE A 186 -13.71 -9.86 -0.70
CA ILE A 186 -13.10 -8.55 -0.42
C ILE A 186 -13.04 -8.30 1.09
N ILE A 187 -14.14 -8.52 1.81
CA ILE A 187 -14.19 -8.35 3.28
C ILE A 187 -13.14 -9.24 3.96
N ALA A 188 -13.07 -10.52 3.58
CA ALA A 188 -12.12 -11.45 4.19
C ALA A 188 -10.66 -11.09 3.89
N LEU A 189 -10.35 -10.65 2.65
CA LEU A 189 -9.02 -10.21 2.27
C LEU A 189 -8.62 -8.90 2.97
N ASN A 190 -9.57 -7.97 3.13
CA ASN A 190 -9.34 -6.72 3.86
C ASN A 190 -9.03 -6.99 5.34
N GLU A 191 -9.78 -7.88 6.01
CA GLU A 191 -9.49 -8.29 7.37
C GLU A 191 -8.07 -8.90 7.50
N SER A 192 -7.68 -9.74 6.53
CA SER A 192 -6.33 -10.34 6.49
C SER A 192 -5.24 -9.29 6.26
N PHE A 193 -5.45 -8.36 5.35
CA PHE A 193 -4.52 -7.26 5.07
C PHE A 193 -4.32 -6.36 6.30
N ASN A 194 -5.39 -6.00 7.00
CA ASN A 194 -5.33 -5.21 8.22
C ASN A 194 -4.57 -5.94 9.34
N GLN A 195 -4.78 -7.26 9.48
CA GLN A 195 -4.04 -8.05 10.46
C GLN A 195 -2.55 -8.10 10.14
N LEU A 196 -2.19 -8.34 8.87
CA LEU A 196 -0.79 -8.34 8.43
C LEU A 196 -0.12 -6.97 8.57
N THR A 197 -0.87 -5.89 8.40
CA THR A 197 -0.39 -4.52 8.65
C THR A 197 -0.04 -4.33 10.14
N ALA A 198 -0.90 -4.80 11.04
CA ALA A 198 -0.64 -4.75 12.47
C ALA A 198 0.57 -5.62 12.87
N ASP A 199 0.65 -6.83 12.33
CA ASP A 199 1.76 -7.77 12.58
C ASP A 199 3.10 -7.20 12.05
N TYR A 200 3.10 -6.57 10.87
CA TYR A 200 4.25 -5.87 10.30
C TYR A 200 4.71 -4.72 11.20
N ASN A 201 3.80 -3.88 11.67
CA ASN A 201 4.14 -2.76 12.56
C ASN A 201 4.77 -3.25 13.87
N GLU A 202 4.30 -4.38 14.42
CA GLU A 202 4.93 -4.98 15.60
C GLU A 202 6.32 -5.54 15.29
N ALA A 203 6.49 -6.23 14.17
CA ALA A 203 7.78 -6.76 13.75
C ALA A 203 8.79 -5.63 13.47
N LYS A 204 8.37 -4.56 12.77
CA LYS A 204 9.18 -3.36 12.52
C LYS A 204 9.63 -2.70 13.82
N ARG A 205 8.73 -2.57 14.80
CA ARG A 205 9.07 -2.04 16.11
C ARG A 205 10.11 -2.90 16.82
N THR A 206 9.95 -4.22 16.81
CA THR A 206 10.89 -5.16 17.42
C THR A 206 12.28 -5.07 16.77
N PHE A 207 12.34 -5.03 15.44
CA PHE A 207 13.58 -4.80 14.71
C PHE A 207 14.27 -3.50 15.13
N TYR A 208 13.54 -2.40 15.25
CA TYR A 208 14.13 -1.13 15.68
C TYR A 208 14.61 -1.14 17.14
N GLU A 209 13.89 -1.79 18.04
CA GLU A 209 14.28 -1.90 19.46
C GLU A 209 15.57 -2.72 19.61
N ASP A 210 15.75 -3.78 18.83
CA ASP A 210 16.91 -4.67 18.91
C ASP A 210 18.13 -4.14 18.11
N SER A 211 17.91 -3.28 17.11
CA SER A 211 18.96 -2.70 16.26
C SER A 211 19.68 -1.48 16.86
N ASP A 212 19.37 -1.07 18.09
CA ASP A 212 19.91 0.15 18.73
C ASP A 212 19.69 1.46 17.89
N LEU A 213 18.78 1.42 16.88
CA LEU A 213 18.39 2.59 16.13
C LEU A 213 17.61 3.56 17.03
N ASN A 214 18.07 4.81 17.08
CA ASN A 214 17.38 5.84 17.85
C ASN A 214 16.21 6.44 17.03
N VAL A 215 15.21 5.61 16.73
CA VAL A 215 14.01 6.01 15.98
C VAL A 215 13.00 6.62 16.94
N SER A 216 12.53 7.82 16.65
CA SER A 216 11.43 8.43 17.39
C SER A 216 10.10 8.01 16.75
N TYR A 217 9.36 7.14 17.41
CA TYR A 217 7.99 6.83 17.01
C TYR A 217 7.10 8.05 17.24
N ASN A 218 6.41 8.50 16.21
CA ASN A 218 5.25 9.35 16.38
C ASN A 218 4.07 8.43 16.69
N ASP A 219 3.70 8.31 17.96
CA ASP A 219 2.56 7.48 18.45
C ASP A 219 1.19 7.86 17.84
N GLU A 220 1.13 8.81 16.89
CA GLU A 220 -0.12 9.30 16.32
C GLU A 220 -0.61 8.48 15.11
N SER A 221 0.27 7.78 14.38
CA SER A 221 -0.14 6.97 13.22
C SER A 221 -0.66 5.57 13.57
N ASP A 222 -0.28 5.04 14.75
CA ASP A 222 -0.70 3.69 15.18
C ASP A 222 -2.13 3.63 15.76
N SER A 223 -2.78 4.79 15.96
CA SER A 223 -4.12 4.85 16.58
C SER A 223 -5.28 4.98 15.58
N GLU A 224 -5.03 5.32 14.33
CA GLU A 224 -6.08 5.49 13.31
C GLU A 224 -6.35 4.23 12.47
N ALA A 225 -5.41 3.27 12.45
CA ALA A 225 -5.61 1.99 11.75
C ALA A 225 -6.50 0.97 12.50
N ALA A 226 -7.06 1.32 13.67
CA ALA A 226 -7.84 0.43 14.53
C ALA A 226 -9.32 0.83 14.71
N GLU A 227 -9.84 1.81 13.95
CA GLU A 227 -11.27 2.19 13.95
C GLU A 227 -11.90 1.91 12.57
#